data_13b8b3b2f1b67eccf863a9bf5ff482e7
#
_entry.id   13b8b3b2f1b67eccf863a9bf5ff482e7
#
_cell.length_a   1.000
_cell.length_b   1.000
_cell.length_c   1.000
_cell.angle_alpha   90.00
_cell.angle_beta   90.00
_cell.angle_gamma   90.00
#
_symmetry.space_group_name_H-M   'P 1'
#
loop_
_entity.id
_entity.type
_entity.pdbx_description
1 polymer ?
#
loop_
_entity_poly.entity_id
_entity_poly.type
_entity_poly.pdbx_seq_one_letter_code
_entity_poly.pdbx_strand_id
1 'polypeptide(L)' 'MSLNLEEHKARHDVLHKCLDELIADYITHTDKRPSSSTIFEIMIWSASQVEAPTES' A
#
# COMPACT_ATOMS: atom_id res chain seq x y z
N MET A 1 -10.22 16.13 -12.89
CA MET A 1 -9.51 16.00 -14.17
C MET A 1 -9.46 14.53 -14.55
N SER A 2 -9.84 14.20 -15.76
CA SER A 2 -9.83 12.83 -16.23
C SER A 2 -8.58 12.55 -17.06
N LEU A 3 -8.00 11.39 -16.87
CA LEU A 3 -6.89 10.91 -17.67
C LEU A 3 -7.44 10.16 -18.89
N ASN A 4 -6.70 10.15 -19.98
CA ASN A 4 -7.09 9.28 -21.09
C ASN A 4 -6.80 7.81 -20.71
N LEU A 5 -7.25 6.88 -21.53
CA LEU A 5 -7.17 5.45 -21.20
C LEU A 5 -5.74 4.97 -21.00
N GLU A 6 -4.81 5.41 -21.85
CA GLU A 6 -3.40 4.99 -21.73
C GLU A 6 -2.74 5.55 -20.49
N GLU A 7 -3.00 6.80 -20.17
CA GLU A 7 -2.48 7.43 -18.95
C GLU A 7 -3.05 6.75 -17.72
N HIS A 8 -4.34 6.41 -17.75
CA HIS A 8 -4.99 5.72 -16.65
C HIS A 8 -4.36 4.35 -16.41
N LYS A 9 -4.11 3.59 -17.47
CA LYS A 9 -3.45 2.29 -17.36
C LYS A 9 -2.05 2.40 -16.79
N ALA A 10 -1.28 3.39 -17.27
CA ALA A 10 0.09 3.59 -16.80
C ALA A 10 0.10 3.95 -15.31
N ARG A 11 -0.85 4.78 -14.89
CA ARG A 11 -0.96 5.14 -13.47
C ARG A 11 -1.33 3.94 -12.62
N HIS A 12 -2.24 3.11 -13.08
CA HIS A 12 -2.61 1.90 -12.35
C HIS A 12 -1.47 0.91 -12.24
N ASP A 13 -0.61 0.83 -13.26
CA ASP A 13 0.57 -0.02 -13.20
C ASP A 13 1.50 0.42 -12.06
N VAL A 14 1.73 1.73 -11.92
CA VAL A 14 2.53 2.27 -10.84
C VAL A 14 1.86 2.04 -9.48
N LEU A 15 0.56 2.32 -9.40
CA LEU A 15 -0.20 2.13 -8.16
C LEU A 15 -0.23 0.67 -7.73
N HIS A 16 -0.34 -0.24 -8.69
CA HIS A 16 -0.33 -1.68 -8.41
C HIS A 16 0.99 -2.11 -7.79
N LYS A 17 2.10 -1.65 -8.34
CA LYS A 17 3.42 -1.95 -7.79
C LYS A 17 3.61 -1.36 -6.40
N CYS A 18 3.15 -0.14 -6.19
CA CYS A 18 3.19 0.49 -4.88
C CYS A 18 2.34 -0.26 -3.86
N LEU A 19 1.17 -0.73 -4.29
CA LEU A 19 0.30 -1.52 -3.41
C LEU A 19 0.97 -2.83 -3.03
N ASP A 20 1.59 -3.53 -3.98
CA ASP A 20 2.30 -4.78 -3.71
C ASP A 20 3.43 -4.55 -2.70
N GLU A 21 4.19 -3.49 -2.85
CA GLU A 21 5.26 -3.14 -1.92
C GLU A 21 4.71 -2.83 -0.53
N LEU A 22 3.63 -2.07 -0.47
CA LEU A 22 3.01 -1.72 0.81
C LEU A 22 2.50 -2.96 1.52
N ILE A 23 1.84 -3.87 0.81
CA ILE A 23 1.31 -5.09 1.40
C ILE A 23 2.44 -5.99 1.88
N ALA A 24 3.51 -6.13 1.11
CA ALA A 24 4.68 -6.91 1.51
C ALA A 24 5.32 -6.34 2.78
N ASP A 25 5.43 -5.02 2.84
CA ASP A 25 5.99 -4.33 4.00
C ASP A 25 5.10 -4.52 5.24
N TYR A 26 3.78 -4.42 5.04
CA TYR A 26 2.81 -4.62 6.11
C TYR A 26 2.91 -6.03 6.70
N ILE A 27 2.98 -7.04 5.85
CA ILE A 27 3.11 -8.42 6.29
C ILE A 27 4.42 -8.62 7.05
N THR A 28 5.51 -8.08 6.52
CA THR A 28 6.84 -8.24 7.11
C THR A 28 6.92 -7.64 8.52
N HIS A 29 6.32 -6.47 8.73
CA HIS A 29 6.46 -5.74 9.99
C HIS A 29 5.35 -5.96 10.99
N THR A 30 4.19 -6.47 10.58
CA THR A 30 3.07 -6.69 11.49
C THR A 30 2.73 -8.16 11.68
N ASP A 31 3.23 -9.02 10.82
CA ASP A 31 2.90 -10.45 10.78
C ASP A 31 1.39 -10.68 10.58
N LYS A 32 0.69 -9.70 10.04
CA LYS A 32 -0.74 -9.80 9.72
C LYS A 32 -0.91 -10.03 8.23
N ARG A 33 -1.93 -10.79 7.87
CA ARG A 33 -2.22 -11.09 6.47
C ARG A 33 -3.25 -10.11 5.91
N PRO A 34 -3.13 -9.73 4.63
CA PRO A 34 -4.15 -8.88 4.00
C PRO A 34 -5.54 -9.48 4.06
N SER A 35 -5.65 -10.80 4.02
CA SER A 35 -6.94 -11.49 4.07
C SER A 35 -7.65 -11.33 5.42
N SER A 36 -6.93 -10.99 6.47
CA SER A 36 -7.50 -10.78 7.80
C SER A 36 -7.43 -9.31 8.25
N SER A 37 -7.03 -8.43 7.36
CA SER A 37 -6.89 -6.99 7.64
C SER A 37 -7.81 -6.20 6.74
N THR A 38 -8.36 -5.10 7.25
CA THR A 38 -9.13 -4.19 6.41
C THR A 38 -8.18 -3.22 5.71
N ILE A 39 -8.64 -2.64 4.61
CA ILE A 39 -7.88 -1.59 3.91
C ILE A 39 -7.61 -0.42 4.86
N PHE A 40 -8.59 -0.10 5.69
CA PHE A 40 -8.46 0.98 6.66
C PHE A 40 -7.32 0.73 7.65
N GLU A 41 -7.20 -0.48 8.15
CA GLU A 41 -6.12 -0.86 9.05
C GLU A 41 -4.75 -0.69 8.39
N ILE A 42 -4.63 -1.11 7.13
CA ILE A 42 -3.38 -0.97 6.37
C ILE A 42 -3.05 0.50 6.14
N MET A 43 -4.05 1.32 5.84
CA MET A 43 -3.87 2.74 5.65
C MET A 43 -3.39 3.44 6.93
N ILE A 44 -3.97 3.11 8.06
CA ILE A 44 -3.56 3.66 9.35
C ILE A 44 -2.12 3.25 9.66
N TRP A 45 -1.79 1.98 9.46
CA TRP A 45 -0.43 1.50 9.68
C TRP A 45 0.55 2.23 8.78
N SER A 46 0.22 2.38 7.49
CA SER A 46 1.07 3.07 6.54
C SER A 46 1.33 4.52 6.96
N ALA A 47 0.28 5.21 7.41
CA ALA A 47 0.41 6.58 7.87
C ALA A 47 1.32 6.66 9.10
N SER A 48 1.23 5.70 10.01
CA SER A 48 2.10 5.67 11.19
C SER A 48 3.57 5.48 10.82
N GLN A 49 3.85 4.76 9.72
CA GLN A 49 5.22 4.54 9.27
C GLN A 49 5.86 5.81 8.70
N VAL A 50 5.06 6.77 8.27
CA VAL A 50 5.57 8.06 7.81
C VAL A 50 6.16 8.84 8.99
N GLU A 51 5.55 8.75 10.16
CA GLU A 51 6.00 9.47 11.36
C GLU A 51 7.01 8.67 12.17
N ALA A 52 6.80 7.38 12.31
CA ALA A 52 7.65 6.53 13.15
C ALA A 52 7.83 5.15 12.50
N PRO A 53 8.75 5.03 11.53
CA PRO A 53 8.96 3.77 10.83
C PRO A 53 9.36 2.64 11.78
N THR A 54 8.77 1.47 11.55
CA THR A 54 9.17 0.28 12.28
C THR A 54 10.52 -0.21 11.75
N GLU A 55 11.47 -0.33 12.63
CA GLU A 55 12.78 -0.88 12.26
C GLU A 55 12.73 -2.40 12.28
N SER A 56 13.33 -2.99 11.26
CA SER A 56 13.39 -4.46 11.16
C SER A 56 14.66 -4.99 11.74
#